data_58a88acb38e1c2fb13fd6dbc98d9abcd
#
_entry.id   58a88acb38e1c2fb13fd6dbc98d9abcd
#
_cell.length_a   1.000
_cell.length_b   1.000
_cell.length_c   1.000
_cell.angle_alpha   90.00
_cell.angle_beta   90.00
_cell.angle_gamma   90.00
#
_symmetry.space_group_name_H-M   'P 1'
#
loop_
_entity.id
_entity.type
_entity.pdbx_description
1 polymer ?
#
loop_
_entity_poly.entity_id
_entity_poly.type
_entity_poly.pdbx_seq_one_letter_code
_entity_poly.pdbx_strand_id
1 'polypeptide(L)'
;MASKSSSFDVVSTTDMAEVQNACNQTMLEIRQRFDFKGSKSEVELDLKKAQLTILADDGHKLNSVIDILQSKLIKRKVSIKALDYGNVEPASGDAVRQIITIQQGIPQDKGKEVMKFIKGLGLKKIQAQIADDLVRVTGKDKDDLQSVMTSLKEKDFGIDMSFTNYR
;
A
#
# COMPACT_ATOMS: atom_id res chain seq x y z
N MET A 1 35.61 -3.57 23.50
CA MET A 1 34.17 -3.89 23.51
C MET A 1 33.52 -3.48 22.23
N ALA A 2 32.82 -4.41 21.62
CA ALA A 2 32.04 -4.06 20.44
C ALA A 2 30.89 -3.12 20.83
N SER A 3 30.83 -1.95 20.23
CA SER A 3 29.70 -1.05 20.43
C SER A 3 28.44 -1.69 19.86
N LYS A 4 27.38 -1.66 20.63
CA LYS A 4 26.09 -2.20 20.19
C LYS A 4 25.51 -1.31 19.11
N SER A 5 25.21 -1.88 17.96
CA SER A 5 24.47 -1.21 16.92
C SER A 5 22.98 -1.29 17.22
N SER A 6 22.27 -0.23 16.93
CA SER A 6 20.80 -0.24 16.93
C SER A 6 20.30 -0.32 15.50
N SER A 7 19.09 -0.80 15.34
CA SER A 7 18.51 -0.91 13.99
C SER A 7 17.00 -0.73 14.03
N PHE A 8 16.44 -0.44 12.87
CA PHE A 8 15.00 -0.53 12.62
C PHE A 8 14.77 -0.99 11.19
N ASP A 9 13.57 -1.50 10.94
CA ASP A 9 13.17 -1.94 9.62
C ASP A 9 12.13 -0.97 9.04
N VAL A 10 12.32 -0.59 7.78
CA VAL A 10 11.32 0.13 6.99
C VAL A 10 10.51 -0.93 6.27
N VAL A 11 9.21 -0.94 6.51
CA VAL A 11 8.31 -1.94 5.94
C VAL A 11 7.11 -1.25 5.27
N SER A 12 6.50 -1.96 4.33
CA SER A 12 5.25 -1.55 3.71
C SER A 12 4.32 -2.75 3.78
N THR A 13 3.46 -2.78 4.79
CA THR A 13 2.55 -3.91 5.02
C THR A 13 1.11 -3.44 4.89
N THR A 14 0.28 -4.30 4.29
CA THR A 14 -1.15 -4.06 4.18
C THR A 14 -1.89 -5.15 4.94
N ASP A 15 -2.82 -4.75 5.81
CA ASP A 15 -3.66 -5.69 6.53
C ASP A 15 -4.77 -6.19 5.62
N MET A 16 -4.60 -7.41 5.10
CA MET A 16 -5.54 -7.99 4.14
C MET A 16 -6.90 -8.30 4.76
N ALA A 17 -6.97 -8.53 6.07
CA ALA A 17 -8.26 -8.70 6.76
C ALA A 17 -9.07 -7.40 6.71
N GLU A 18 -8.42 -6.27 6.88
CA GLU A 18 -9.08 -4.97 6.79
C GLU A 18 -9.47 -4.64 5.34
N VAL A 19 -8.68 -5.07 4.37
CA VAL A 19 -9.05 -4.95 2.94
C VAL A 19 -10.32 -5.75 2.68
N GLN A 20 -10.42 -6.97 3.20
CA GLN A 20 -11.63 -7.80 3.04
C GLN A 20 -12.84 -7.10 3.67
N ASN A 21 -12.69 -6.54 4.85
CA ASN A 21 -13.76 -5.81 5.52
C ASN A 21 -14.22 -4.60 4.70
N ALA A 22 -13.26 -3.87 4.12
CA ALA A 22 -13.58 -2.73 3.26
C ALA A 22 -14.34 -3.16 2.00
N CYS A 23 -13.96 -4.30 1.41
CA CYS A 23 -14.67 -4.86 0.26
C CYS A 23 -16.11 -5.24 0.62
N ASN A 24 -16.29 -5.88 1.76
CA ASN A 24 -17.62 -6.27 2.23
C ASN A 24 -18.50 -5.04 2.44
N GLN A 25 -17.96 -3.99 3.03
CA GLN A 25 -18.70 -2.74 3.24
C GLN A 25 -19.01 -2.03 1.93
N THR A 26 -18.08 -2.08 0.98
CA THR A 26 -18.30 -1.53 -0.36
C THR A 26 -19.48 -2.23 -1.03
N MET A 27 -19.52 -3.55 -0.97
CA MET A 27 -20.62 -4.32 -1.55
C MET A 27 -21.95 -4.02 -0.88
N LEU A 28 -21.96 -3.84 0.44
CA LEU A 28 -23.18 -3.46 1.16
C LEU A 28 -23.69 -2.10 0.70
N GLU A 29 -22.81 -1.12 0.55
CA GLU A 29 -23.21 0.21 0.10
C GLU A 29 -23.72 0.18 -1.34
N ILE A 30 -23.06 -0.56 -2.23
CA ILE A 30 -23.50 -0.72 -3.63
C ILE A 30 -24.92 -1.28 -3.69
N ARG A 31 -25.21 -2.29 -2.87
CA ARG A 31 -26.54 -2.92 -2.85
C ARG A 31 -27.62 -1.99 -2.32
N GLN A 32 -27.27 -1.04 -1.48
CA GLN A 32 -28.21 -0.13 -0.83
C GLN A 32 -28.40 1.20 -1.57
N ARG A 33 -27.44 1.58 -2.41
CA ARG A 33 -27.50 2.87 -3.11
C ARG A 33 -28.46 2.80 -4.30
N PHE A 34 -29.28 3.83 -4.39
CA PHE A 34 -30.28 3.93 -5.46
C PHE A 34 -29.64 4.01 -6.85
N ASP A 35 -28.49 4.70 -6.97
CA ASP A 35 -27.80 4.86 -8.25
C ASP A 35 -27.15 3.55 -8.75
N PHE A 36 -27.10 2.51 -7.91
CA PHE A 36 -26.64 1.17 -8.27
C PHE A 36 -27.78 0.15 -8.44
N LYS A 37 -29.03 0.61 -8.43
CA LYS A 37 -30.16 -0.29 -8.59
C LYS A 37 -30.10 -0.97 -9.95
N GLY A 38 -30.11 -2.32 -9.96
CA GLY A 38 -29.99 -3.10 -11.18
C GLY A 38 -28.59 -3.16 -11.76
N SER A 39 -27.60 -2.58 -11.09
CA SER A 39 -26.22 -2.59 -11.54
C SER A 39 -25.57 -3.95 -11.33
N LYS A 40 -24.65 -4.30 -12.24
CA LYS A 40 -23.81 -5.51 -12.15
C LYS A 40 -22.52 -5.22 -11.37
N SER A 41 -22.38 -4.03 -10.81
CA SER A 41 -21.13 -3.61 -10.13
C SER A 41 -20.82 -4.49 -8.94
N GLU A 42 -19.59 -4.93 -8.85
CA GLU A 42 -19.10 -5.74 -7.73
C GLU A 42 -17.61 -5.57 -7.54
N VAL A 43 -17.15 -5.88 -6.34
CA VAL A 43 -15.73 -5.93 -5.96
C VAL A 43 -15.45 -7.28 -5.35
N GLU A 44 -14.44 -7.96 -5.85
CA GLU A 44 -14.03 -9.26 -5.35
C GLU A 44 -12.55 -9.24 -4.98
N LEU A 45 -12.22 -9.80 -3.81
CA LEU A 45 -10.85 -9.88 -3.33
C LEU A 45 -10.33 -11.32 -3.48
N ASP A 46 -9.20 -11.45 -4.18
CA ASP A 46 -8.42 -12.69 -4.21
C ASP A 46 -7.27 -12.54 -3.22
N LEU A 47 -7.39 -13.21 -2.08
CA LEU A 47 -6.39 -13.13 -1.02
C LEU A 47 -5.04 -13.72 -1.43
N LYS A 48 -5.05 -14.77 -2.23
CA LYS A 48 -3.80 -15.43 -2.66
C LYS A 48 -2.99 -14.55 -3.58
N LYS A 49 -3.64 -13.86 -4.50
CA LYS A 49 -2.99 -12.98 -5.47
C LYS A 49 -2.85 -11.55 -4.95
N ALA A 50 -3.46 -11.23 -3.82
CA ALA A 50 -3.56 -9.87 -3.29
C ALA A 50 -4.08 -8.91 -4.36
N GLN A 51 -5.19 -9.28 -4.99
CA GLN A 51 -5.81 -8.52 -6.08
C GLN A 51 -7.29 -8.29 -5.83
N LEU A 52 -7.72 -7.08 -6.16
CA LEU A 52 -9.13 -6.72 -6.21
C LEU A 52 -9.57 -6.70 -7.67
N THR A 53 -10.67 -7.37 -7.97
CA THR A 53 -11.29 -7.29 -9.29
C THR A 53 -12.57 -6.49 -9.16
N ILE A 54 -12.67 -5.40 -9.92
CA ILE A 54 -13.86 -4.57 -9.96
C ILE A 54 -14.56 -4.79 -11.30
N LEU A 55 -15.84 -5.13 -11.24
CA LEU A 55 -16.71 -5.20 -12.40
C LEU A 55 -17.73 -4.06 -12.27
N ALA A 56 -17.96 -3.33 -13.33
CA ALA A 56 -18.92 -2.23 -13.32
C ALA A 56 -19.65 -2.15 -14.67
N ASP A 57 -20.81 -1.52 -14.68
CA ASP A 57 -21.64 -1.41 -15.89
C ASP A 57 -20.96 -0.58 -16.98
N ASP A 58 -20.21 0.43 -16.58
CA ASP A 58 -19.49 1.34 -17.47
C ASP A 58 -18.37 2.05 -16.70
N GLY A 59 -17.60 2.90 -17.38
CA GLY A 59 -16.50 3.63 -16.76
C GLY A 59 -16.94 4.59 -15.66
N HIS A 60 -18.12 5.17 -15.79
CA HIS A 60 -18.67 6.06 -14.78
C HIS A 60 -18.99 5.30 -13.48
N LYS A 61 -19.66 4.17 -13.61
CA LYS A 61 -19.96 3.29 -12.45
C LYS A 61 -18.68 2.75 -11.84
N LEU A 62 -17.69 2.42 -12.66
CA LEU A 62 -16.38 1.96 -12.18
C LEU A 62 -15.75 3.00 -11.25
N ASN A 63 -15.74 4.26 -11.66
CA ASN A 63 -15.19 5.34 -10.83
C ASN A 63 -15.97 5.49 -9.52
N SER A 64 -17.28 5.34 -9.57
CA SER A 64 -18.13 5.39 -8.36
C SER A 64 -17.80 4.25 -7.39
N VAL A 65 -17.60 3.04 -7.91
CA VAL A 65 -17.20 1.88 -7.08
C VAL A 65 -15.84 2.14 -6.43
N ILE A 66 -14.88 2.66 -7.21
CA ILE A 66 -13.54 2.96 -6.69
C ILE A 66 -13.62 4.00 -5.57
N ASP A 67 -14.42 5.04 -5.74
CA ASP A 67 -14.60 6.08 -4.70
C ASP A 67 -15.14 5.48 -3.41
N ILE A 68 -16.15 4.62 -3.51
CA ILE A 68 -16.70 3.93 -2.33
C ILE A 68 -15.63 3.07 -1.68
N LEU A 69 -14.93 2.25 -2.48
CA LEU A 69 -13.89 1.36 -1.99
C LEU A 69 -12.77 2.12 -1.27
N GLN A 70 -12.28 3.20 -1.87
CA GLN A 70 -11.24 4.02 -1.26
C GLN A 70 -11.70 4.60 0.08
N SER A 71 -12.95 5.08 0.15
CA SER A 71 -13.53 5.60 1.37
C SER A 71 -13.56 4.54 2.48
N LYS A 72 -13.95 3.31 2.14
CA LYS A 72 -14.00 2.21 3.11
C LYS A 72 -12.60 1.80 3.57
N LEU A 73 -11.64 1.76 2.64
CA LEU A 73 -10.25 1.46 2.98
C LEU A 73 -9.67 2.50 3.93
N ILE A 74 -9.89 3.77 3.66
CA ILE A 74 -9.39 4.86 4.51
C ILE A 74 -9.98 4.75 5.93
N LYS A 75 -11.28 4.48 6.04
CA LYS A 75 -11.93 4.29 7.35
C LYS A 75 -11.34 3.13 8.13
N ARG A 76 -10.84 2.12 7.43
CA ARG A 76 -10.20 0.94 8.02
C ARG A 76 -8.69 1.11 8.20
N LYS A 77 -8.18 2.31 7.98
CA LYS A 77 -6.75 2.65 8.13
C LYS A 77 -5.85 1.89 7.18
N VAL A 78 -6.39 1.47 6.03
CA VAL A 78 -5.60 0.90 4.93
C VAL A 78 -5.23 2.04 4.00
N SER A 79 -3.93 2.17 3.70
CA SER A 79 -3.46 3.22 2.80
C SER A 79 -3.87 2.95 1.36
N ILE A 80 -4.46 3.94 0.70
CA ILE A 80 -4.79 3.84 -0.72
C ILE A 80 -3.54 3.88 -1.61
N LYS A 81 -2.38 4.26 -1.05
CA LYS A 81 -1.09 4.18 -1.76
C LYS A 81 -0.68 2.74 -2.05
N ALA A 82 -1.25 1.76 -1.34
CA ALA A 82 -0.98 0.35 -1.58
C ALA A 82 -1.71 -0.19 -2.82
N LEU A 83 -2.57 0.59 -3.44
CA LEU A 83 -3.37 0.17 -4.60
C LEU A 83 -2.66 0.49 -5.90
N ASP A 84 -2.39 -0.54 -6.70
CA ASP A 84 -1.82 -0.41 -8.03
C ASP A 84 -2.91 -0.75 -9.06
N TYR A 85 -3.35 0.27 -9.78
CA TYR A 85 -4.49 0.17 -10.70
C TYR A 85 -4.03 -0.36 -12.06
N GLY A 86 -4.59 -1.51 -12.45
CA GLY A 86 -4.39 -2.03 -13.79
C GLY A 86 -5.22 -1.29 -14.84
N ASN A 87 -5.15 -1.74 -16.07
CA ASN A 87 -5.91 -1.14 -17.16
C ASN A 87 -7.38 -1.49 -17.04
N VAL A 88 -8.23 -0.57 -17.47
CA VAL A 88 -9.66 -0.83 -17.60
C VAL A 88 -9.89 -1.64 -18.87
N GLU A 89 -10.50 -2.81 -18.73
CA GLU A 89 -10.72 -3.74 -19.84
C GLU A 89 -12.20 -3.96 -20.07
N PRO A 90 -12.62 -4.21 -21.34
CA PRO A 90 -14.00 -4.60 -21.61
C PRO A 90 -14.34 -5.94 -20.95
N ALA A 91 -15.58 -6.06 -20.49
CA ALA A 91 -16.13 -7.31 -19.99
C ALA A 91 -17.40 -7.66 -20.76
N SER A 92 -18.08 -8.72 -20.36
CA SER A 92 -19.31 -9.17 -21.07
C SER A 92 -20.33 -8.04 -21.17
N GLY A 93 -20.90 -7.87 -22.35
CA GLY A 93 -21.81 -6.76 -22.64
C GLY A 93 -21.05 -5.44 -22.69
N ASP A 94 -21.64 -4.39 -22.18
CA ASP A 94 -21.01 -3.07 -22.11
C ASP A 94 -20.25 -2.85 -20.81
N ALA A 95 -20.10 -3.89 -19.98
CA ALA A 95 -19.42 -3.80 -18.71
C ALA A 95 -17.92 -3.62 -18.87
N VAL A 96 -17.27 -3.12 -17.82
CA VAL A 96 -15.82 -2.95 -17.77
C VAL A 96 -15.29 -3.64 -16.52
N ARG A 97 -14.03 -4.04 -16.59
CA ARG A 97 -13.31 -4.69 -15.48
C ARG A 97 -11.98 -4.00 -15.26
N GLN A 98 -11.62 -3.87 -14.00
CA GLN A 98 -10.28 -3.38 -13.62
C GLN A 98 -9.75 -4.23 -12.48
N ILE A 99 -8.49 -4.64 -12.59
CA ILE A 99 -7.79 -5.36 -11.53
C ILE A 99 -6.90 -4.39 -10.81
N ILE A 100 -7.00 -4.36 -9.49
CA ILE A 100 -6.16 -3.54 -8.62
C ILE A 100 -5.29 -4.49 -7.82
N THR A 101 -3.98 -4.39 -7.97
CA THR A 101 -3.04 -5.19 -7.19
C THR A 101 -2.73 -4.47 -5.89
N ILE A 102 -2.80 -5.19 -4.78
CA ILE A 102 -2.52 -4.64 -3.45
C ILE A 102 -1.05 -4.91 -3.15
N GLN A 103 -0.31 -3.84 -2.90
CA GLN A 103 1.11 -3.94 -2.64
C GLN A 103 1.37 -4.54 -1.27
N GLN A 104 2.24 -5.54 -1.24
CA GLN A 104 2.73 -6.20 -0.03
C GLN A 104 4.25 -6.11 -0.03
N GLY A 105 4.80 -5.47 1.00
CA GLY A 105 6.23 -5.28 1.09
C GLY A 105 6.74 -4.10 0.25
N ILE A 106 8.02 -3.84 0.33
CA ILE A 106 8.68 -2.78 -0.44
C ILE A 106 9.25 -3.39 -1.73
N PRO A 107 8.79 -2.96 -2.92
CA PRO A 107 9.38 -3.45 -4.16
C PRO A 107 10.87 -3.09 -4.25
N GLN A 108 11.64 -3.89 -4.98
CA GLN A 108 13.09 -3.68 -5.07
C GLN A 108 13.48 -2.30 -5.58
N ASP A 109 12.78 -1.79 -6.57
CA ASP A 109 13.05 -0.46 -7.11
C ASP A 109 12.85 0.63 -6.06
N LYS A 110 11.79 0.52 -5.25
CA LYS A 110 11.52 1.45 -4.15
C LYS A 110 12.53 1.28 -3.02
N GLY A 111 12.93 0.05 -2.73
CA GLY A 111 14.00 -0.22 -1.76
C GLY A 111 15.30 0.47 -2.13
N LYS A 112 15.64 0.42 -3.41
CA LYS A 112 16.84 1.11 -3.93
C LYS A 112 16.72 2.63 -3.80
N GLU A 113 15.55 3.19 -4.06
CA GLU A 113 15.30 4.62 -3.86
C GLU A 113 15.48 5.03 -2.41
N VAL A 114 14.93 4.22 -1.49
CA VAL A 114 15.06 4.47 -0.04
C VAL A 114 16.53 4.43 0.37
N MET A 115 17.27 3.42 -0.08
CA MET A 115 18.70 3.31 0.24
C MET A 115 19.50 4.49 -0.29
N LYS A 116 19.24 4.89 -1.52
CA LYS A 116 19.92 6.05 -2.13
C LYS A 116 19.62 7.33 -1.36
N PHE A 117 18.37 7.51 -0.95
CA PHE A 117 17.97 8.65 -0.14
C PHE A 117 18.73 8.68 1.20
N ILE A 118 18.81 7.53 1.87
CA ILE A 118 19.52 7.42 3.16
C ILE A 118 21.00 7.77 2.98
N LYS A 119 21.64 7.26 1.94
CA LYS A 119 23.04 7.62 1.64
C LYS A 119 23.21 9.12 1.39
N GLY A 120 22.23 9.75 0.76
CA GLY A 120 22.25 11.18 0.47
C GLY A 120 22.14 12.06 1.71
N LEU A 121 21.74 11.51 2.86
CA LEU A 121 21.68 12.25 4.11
C LEU A 121 23.07 12.54 4.70
N GLY A 122 24.12 11.85 4.22
CA GLY A 122 25.48 12.10 4.65
C GLY A 122 25.82 11.61 6.06
N LEU A 123 25.04 10.70 6.61
CA LEU A 123 25.26 10.14 7.94
C LEU A 123 26.22 8.95 7.83
N LYS A 124 27.49 9.19 8.18
CA LYS A 124 28.58 8.23 7.95
C LYS A 124 28.45 6.91 8.70
N LYS A 125 27.77 6.91 9.84
CA LYS A 125 27.66 5.73 10.70
C LYS A 125 26.37 4.95 10.46
N ILE A 126 25.61 5.32 9.45
CA ILE A 126 24.34 4.66 9.09
C ILE A 126 24.57 3.76 7.89
N GLN A 127 24.06 2.54 7.99
CA GLN A 127 24.05 1.57 6.89
C GLN A 127 22.62 1.14 6.63
N ALA A 128 22.30 0.95 5.36
CA ALA A 128 20.99 0.46 4.94
C ALA A 128 21.19 -0.72 3.99
N GLN A 129 20.33 -1.72 4.12
CA GLN A 129 20.36 -2.88 3.23
C GLN A 129 18.95 -3.38 2.98
N ILE A 130 18.74 -3.90 1.77
CA ILE A 130 17.48 -4.57 1.42
C ILE A 130 17.53 -5.98 1.97
N ALA A 131 16.50 -6.37 2.74
CA ALA A 131 16.34 -7.71 3.26
C ALA A 131 14.93 -8.16 2.91
N ASP A 132 14.81 -9.09 1.97
CA ASP A 132 13.52 -9.53 1.42
C ASP A 132 12.71 -8.35 0.88
N ASP A 133 11.59 -8.03 1.50
CA ASP A 133 10.68 -6.94 1.09
C ASP A 133 10.73 -5.74 2.04
N LEU A 134 11.84 -5.58 2.77
CA LEU A 134 12.03 -4.48 3.70
C LEU A 134 13.39 -3.84 3.52
N VAL A 135 13.59 -2.69 4.14
CA VAL A 135 14.90 -2.04 4.21
C VAL A 135 15.31 -1.95 5.68
N ARG A 136 16.43 -2.58 6.02
CA ARG A 136 16.97 -2.54 7.37
C ARG A 136 18.01 -1.41 7.48
N VAL A 137 17.81 -0.56 8.47
CA VAL A 137 18.71 0.57 8.74
C VAL A 137 19.41 0.32 10.07
N THR A 138 20.73 0.34 10.04
CA THR A 138 21.57 0.05 11.20
C THR A 138 22.48 1.25 11.48
N GLY A 139 22.67 1.55 12.75
CA GLY A 139 23.56 2.63 13.15
C GLY A 139 23.95 2.50 14.62
N LYS A 140 25.06 3.12 14.98
CA LYS A 140 25.56 3.14 16.37
C LYS A 140 24.90 4.22 17.22
N ASP A 141 24.44 5.29 16.57
CA ASP A 141 23.89 6.46 17.23
C ASP A 141 22.38 6.48 17.02
N LYS A 142 21.62 6.45 18.12
CA LYS A 142 20.15 6.48 18.07
C LYS A 142 19.63 7.80 17.52
N ASP A 143 20.32 8.89 17.73
CA ASP A 143 19.93 10.20 17.19
C ASP A 143 20.04 10.21 15.66
N ASP A 144 21.06 9.56 15.10
CA ASP A 144 21.19 9.41 13.65
C ASP A 144 20.07 8.56 13.08
N LEU A 145 19.70 7.47 13.77
CA LEU A 145 18.57 6.63 13.35
C LEU A 145 17.27 7.41 13.38
N GLN A 146 17.06 8.22 14.41
CA GLN A 146 15.86 9.06 14.50
C GLN A 146 15.82 10.09 13.36
N SER A 147 16.96 10.66 13.01
CA SER A 147 17.06 11.59 11.88
C SER A 147 16.69 10.93 10.57
N VAL A 148 17.11 9.67 10.36
CA VAL A 148 16.74 8.89 9.19
C VAL A 148 15.23 8.69 9.13
N MET A 149 14.62 8.28 10.25
CA MET A 149 13.17 8.09 10.31
C MET A 149 12.41 9.37 9.97
N THR A 150 12.81 10.48 10.56
CA THR A 150 12.15 11.77 10.32
C THR A 150 12.24 12.16 8.85
N SER A 151 13.43 12.00 8.26
CA SER A 151 13.65 12.34 6.85
C SER A 151 12.83 11.43 5.92
N LEU A 152 12.74 10.14 6.25
CA LEU A 152 11.93 9.19 5.45
C LEU A 152 10.44 9.51 5.53
N LYS A 153 9.95 9.94 6.68
CA LYS A 153 8.55 10.35 6.85
C LYS A 153 8.19 11.56 6.02
N GLU A 154 9.13 12.47 5.85
CA GLU A 154 8.89 13.73 5.13
C GLU A 154 8.89 13.54 3.61
N LYS A 155 9.56 12.52 3.09
CA LYS A 155 9.64 12.27 1.66
C LYS A 155 8.57 11.28 1.22
N ASP A 156 7.89 11.59 0.12
CA ASP A 156 6.90 10.69 -0.49
C ASP A 156 7.60 9.80 -1.52
N PHE A 157 7.67 8.50 -1.22
CA PHE A 157 8.22 7.50 -2.14
C PHE A 157 7.15 6.84 -3.01
N GLY A 158 5.90 7.28 -2.88
CA GLY A 158 4.77 6.70 -3.62
C GLY A 158 4.25 5.41 -3.03
N ILE A 159 4.75 4.99 -1.88
CA ILE A 159 4.28 3.81 -1.14
C ILE A 159 4.08 4.20 0.31
N ASP A 160 3.25 3.43 0.99
CA ASP A 160 3.06 3.60 2.43
C ASP A 160 4.16 2.86 3.17
N MET A 161 4.86 3.55 4.07
CA MET A 161 5.96 2.97 4.83
C MET A 161 5.74 3.16 6.32
N SER A 162 6.12 2.16 7.09
CA SER A 162 6.16 2.24 8.54
C SER A 162 7.49 1.68 9.06
N PHE A 163 7.77 1.94 10.33
CA PHE A 163 9.01 1.55 10.96
C PHE A 163 8.72 0.57 12.09
N THR A 164 9.52 -0.48 12.15
CA THR A 164 9.29 -1.57 13.11
C THR A 164 10.63 -2.20 13.51
N ASN A 165 10.57 -3.17 14.41
CA ASN A 165 11.74 -3.94 14.88
C ASN A 165 12.88 -3.09 15.39
N TYR A 166 12.56 -2.09 16.21
CA TYR A 166 13.57 -1.31 16.91
C TYR A 166 14.40 -2.22 17.82
N ARG A 167 15.71 -2.16 17.66
CA ARG A 167 16.63 -2.98 18.44
C ARG A 167 17.78 -2.19 19.00
#